data_f5109a2847d0f08e25be2a80848f5018
#
_entry.id   f5109a2847d0f08e25be2a80848f5018
#
_cell.length_a   1.000
_cell.length_b   1.000
_cell.length_c   1.000
_cell.angle_alpha   90.00
_cell.angle_beta   90.00
_cell.angle_gamma   90.00
#
_symmetry.space_group_name_H-M   'P 1'
#
loop_
_entity.id
_entity.type
_entity.pdbx_description
1 polymer ?
#
loop_
_entity_poly.entity_id
_entity_poly.type
_entity_poly.pdbx_seq_one_letter_code
_entity_poly.pdbx_strand_id
1 'polypeptide(L)'
;ALTILGGNTGKAISSALDSAGIPCLTFNVAGETRTNLKVVDPELKTNTDINEPGPVVDPATLDSALWSLSSIIDPGDIVVLSGSLPVFP
;
A
#
# COMPACT_ATOMS: atom_id res chain seq x y z
N ALA A 1 11.25 2.18 -0.65
CA ALA A 1 9.96 1.47 -0.74
C ALA A 1 9.23 1.83 -2.02
N LEU A 2 8.46 0.90 -2.55
CA LEU A 2 7.54 1.13 -3.65
C LEU A 2 6.11 0.95 -3.14
N THR A 3 5.25 1.94 -3.37
CA THR A 3 3.88 1.93 -2.86
C THR A 3 2.89 2.37 -3.94
N ILE A 4 1.67 1.85 -3.83
CA ILE A 4 0.52 2.28 -4.62
C ILE A 4 -0.47 2.90 -3.64
N LEU A 5 -0.69 4.19 -3.74
CA LEU A 5 -1.43 4.98 -2.76
C LEU A 5 -2.48 5.86 -3.44
N GLY A 6 -3.53 6.21 -2.71
CA GLY A 6 -4.56 7.12 -3.19
C GLY A 6 -5.18 7.96 -2.09
N GLY A 7 -5.66 9.13 -2.46
CA GLY A 7 -6.40 10.04 -1.60
C GLY A 7 -5.63 10.60 -0.41
N ASN A 8 -6.35 11.04 0.60
CA ASN A 8 -5.77 11.63 1.81
C ASN A 8 -5.05 10.59 2.67
N THR A 9 -5.58 9.37 2.75
CA THR A 9 -4.92 8.26 3.45
C THR A 9 -3.58 7.94 2.81
N GLY A 10 -3.52 7.91 1.49
CA GLY A 10 -2.28 7.73 0.75
C GLY A 10 -1.25 8.83 1.03
N LYS A 11 -1.70 10.08 1.07
CA LYS A 11 -0.83 11.22 1.42
C LYS A 11 -0.26 11.10 2.82
N ALA A 12 -1.07 10.66 3.78
CA ALA A 12 -0.61 10.47 5.15
C ALA A 12 0.48 9.40 5.24
N ILE A 13 0.33 8.29 4.52
CA ILE A 13 1.34 7.22 4.45
C ILE A 13 2.63 7.75 3.81
N SER A 14 2.52 8.44 2.68
CA SER A 14 3.67 9.00 1.97
C SER A 14 4.44 9.99 2.84
N SER A 15 3.73 10.87 3.55
CA SER A 15 4.34 11.82 4.48
C SER A 15 5.03 11.13 5.64
N ALA A 16 4.44 10.07 6.18
CA ALA A 16 5.04 9.30 7.27
C ALA A 16 6.35 8.61 6.84
N LEU A 17 6.38 8.04 5.64
CA LEU A 17 7.58 7.42 5.08
C LEU A 17 8.67 8.46 4.84
N ASP A 18 8.32 9.61 4.30
CA ASP A 18 9.25 10.72 4.07
C ASP A 18 9.84 11.23 5.38
N SER A 19 9.00 11.42 6.41
CA SER A 19 9.45 11.83 7.75
C SER A 19 10.35 10.81 8.42
N ALA A 20 10.18 9.53 8.11
CA ALA A 20 11.03 8.45 8.60
C ALA A 20 12.35 8.31 7.82
N GLY A 21 12.54 9.11 6.78
CA GLY A 21 13.74 9.04 5.93
C GLY A 21 13.77 7.82 5.01
N ILE A 22 12.63 7.22 4.74
CA ILE A 22 12.53 6.06 3.85
C ILE A 22 12.29 6.54 2.42
N PRO A 23 13.23 6.33 1.48
CA PRO A 23 13.01 6.66 0.09
C PRO A 23 11.80 5.89 -0.45
N CYS A 24 10.88 6.57 -1.08
CA CYS A 24 9.64 5.96 -1.56
C CYS A 24 9.35 6.36 -2.99
N LEU A 25 9.08 5.34 -3.82
CA LEU A 25 8.55 5.51 -5.16
C LEU A 25 7.05 5.23 -5.08
N THR A 26 6.24 6.27 -5.30
CA THR A 26 4.80 6.20 -5.13
C THR A 26 4.08 6.26 -6.47
N PHE A 27 3.15 5.33 -6.68
CA PHE A 27 2.23 5.33 -7.81
C PHE A 27 0.84 5.68 -7.27
N ASN A 28 0.28 6.78 -7.77
CA ASN A 28 -1.00 7.28 -7.31
C ASN A 28 -2.14 6.65 -8.09
N VAL A 29 -3.20 6.28 -7.38
CA VAL A 29 -4.45 5.77 -7.95
C VAL A 29 -5.61 6.67 -7.57
N ALA A 30 -6.69 6.62 -8.35
CA ALA A 30 -7.95 7.23 -7.97
C ALA A 30 -8.56 6.47 -6.79
N GLY A 31 -9.28 7.17 -5.93
CA GLY A 31 -9.84 6.59 -4.70
C GLY A 31 -8.88 6.69 -3.53
N GLU A 32 -9.33 6.18 -2.39
CA GLU A 32 -8.58 6.24 -1.13
C GLU A 32 -7.86 4.92 -0.87
N THR A 33 -6.62 5.01 -0.40
CA THR A 33 -5.97 3.86 0.24
C THR A 33 -6.85 3.38 1.38
N ARG A 34 -7.08 2.08 1.46
CA ARG A 34 -8.01 1.51 2.44
C ARG A 34 -7.54 1.70 3.87
N THR A 35 -8.51 1.82 4.76
CA THR A 35 -8.31 1.75 6.19
C THR A 35 -9.01 0.51 6.72
N ASN A 36 -8.27 -0.35 7.39
CA ASN A 36 -8.83 -1.49 8.09
C ASN A 36 -8.91 -1.15 9.58
N LEU A 37 -10.07 -1.40 10.17
CA LEU A 37 -10.30 -1.14 11.58
C LEU A 37 -10.42 -2.45 12.33
N LYS A 38 -9.70 -2.57 13.42
CA LYS A 38 -9.80 -3.69 14.34
C LYS A 38 -10.42 -3.23 15.64
N VAL A 39 -11.54 -3.83 16.01
CA VAL A 39 -12.19 -3.59 17.29
C VAL A 39 -11.86 -4.75 18.22
N VAL A 40 -11.26 -4.44 19.37
CA VAL A 40 -10.82 -5.43 20.34
C VAL A 40 -11.65 -5.26 21.62
N ASP A 41 -12.29 -6.33 22.07
CA ASP A 41 -12.95 -6.37 23.38
C ASP A 41 -12.11 -7.23 24.32
N PRO A 42 -11.38 -6.62 25.27
CA PRO A 42 -10.51 -7.37 26.17
C PRO A 42 -11.26 -8.20 27.20
N GLU A 43 -12.51 -7.86 27.55
CA GLU A 43 -13.29 -8.60 28.48
C GLU A 43 -13.83 -9.92 27.91
N LEU A 44 -14.37 -9.85 26.69
CA LEU A 44 -14.87 -11.01 25.97
C LEU A 44 -13.77 -11.73 25.18
N LYS A 45 -12.57 -11.17 25.12
CA LYS A 45 -11.43 -11.69 24.34
C LYS A 45 -11.79 -11.91 22.87
N THR A 46 -12.55 -10.98 22.29
CA THR A 46 -13.00 -11.02 20.91
C THR A 46 -12.37 -9.91 20.10
N ASN A 47 -12.20 -10.15 18.81
CA ASN A 47 -11.74 -9.17 17.82
C ASN A 47 -12.78 -9.08 16.71
N THR A 48 -13.05 -7.87 16.27
CA THR A 48 -13.86 -7.63 15.07
C THR A 48 -13.03 -6.81 14.09
N ASP A 49 -12.86 -7.33 12.88
CA ASP A 49 -12.14 -6.64 11.81
C ASP A 49 -13.14 -6.03 10.84
N ILE A 50 -13.00 -4.74 10.61
CA ILE A 50 -13.76 -4.01 9.58
C ILE A 50 -12.78 -3.67 8.48
N ASN A 51 -12.84 -4.41 7.37
CA ASN A 51 -11.91 -4.29 6.26
C ASN A 51 -12.56 -3.57 5.09
N GLU A 52 -11.86 -2.58 4.55
CA GLU A 52 -12.26 -1.92 3.33
C GLU A 52 -11.67 -2.65 2.11
N PRO A 53 -12.35 -2.63 0.94
CA PRO A 53 -11.86 -3.31 -0.26
C PRO A 53 -10.64 -2.65 -0.89
N GLY A 54 -10.35 -1.42 -0.55
CA GLY A 54 -9.27 -0.67 -1.17
C GLY A 54 -9.63 -0.10 -2.54
N PRO A 55 -8.75 0.73 -3.10
CA PRO A 55 -8.98 1.33 -4.41
C PRO A 55 -8.75 0.33 -5.53
N VAL A 56 -9.38 0.58 -6.66
CA VAL A 56 -9.11 -0.16 -7.89
C VAL A 56 -7.79 0.34 -8.49
N VAL A 57 -6.94 -0.61 -8.86
CA VAL A 57 -5.67 -0.31 -9.53
C VAL A 57 -5.81 -0.73 -10.99
N ASP A 58 -5.60 0.21 -11.92
CA ASP A 58 -5.63 -0.15 -13.32
C ASP A 58 -4.37 -0.91 -13.76
N PRO A 59 -4.46 -1.75 -14.81
CA PRO A 59 -3.33 -2.54 -15.26
C PRO A 59 -2.12 -1.72 -15.67
N ALA A 60 -2.32 -0.53 -16.23
CA ALA A 60 -1.22 0.33 -16.64
C ALA A 60 -0.41 0.85 -15.45
N THR A 61 -1.07 1.18 -14.35
CA THR A 61 -0.40 1.59 -13.11
C THR A 61 0.43 0.43 -12.54
N LEU A 62 -0.12 -0.76 -12.50
CA LEU A 62 0.62 -1.93 -12.03
C LEU A 62 1.82 -2.23 -12.92
N ASP A 63 1.65 -2.19 -14.24
CA ASP A 63 2.75 -2.43 -15.18
C ASP A 63 3.87 -1.40 -15.00
N SER A 64 3.52 -0.13 -14.81
CA SER A 64 4.49 0.94 -14.54
C SER A 64 5.25 0.71 -13.24
N ALA A 65 4.55 0.27 -12.18
CA ALA A 65 5.16 -0.03 -10.90
C ALA A 65 6.14 -1.21 -11.01
N LEU A 66 5.74 -2.28 -11.66
CA LEU A 66 6.58 -3.47 -11.86
C LEU A 66 7.80 -3.15 -12.74
N TRP A 67 7.61 -2.36 -13.78
CA TRP A 67 8.72 -1.93 -14.64
C TRP A 67 9.72 -1.08 -13.87
N SER A 68 9.24 -0.14 -13.06
CA SER A 68 10.10 0.70 -12.22
C SER A 68 10.88 -0.13 -11.21
N LEU A 69 10.22 -1.11 -10.59
CA LEU A 69 10.89 -2.03 -9.67
C LEU A 69 12.01 -2.79 -10.37
N SER A 70 11.74 -3.37 -11.54
CA SER A 70 12.75 -4.13 -12.29
C SER A 70 13.94 -3.27 -12.72
N SER A 71 13.74 -1.96 -12.85
CA SER A 71 14.81 -1.02 -13.25
C SER A 71 15.74 -0.62 -12.10
N ILE A 72 15.31 -0.77 -10.85
CA ILE A 72 16.06 -0.31 -9.68
C ILE A 72 16.67 -1.43 -8.85
N ILE A 73 16.26 -2.68 -9.06
CA ILE A 73 16.83 -3.82 -8.35
C ILE A 73 18.13 -4.27 -9.00
N ASP A 74 19.10 -4.60 -8.16
CA ASP A 74 20.42 -5.08 -8.56
C ASP A 74 20.62 -6.53 -8.08
N PRO A 75 21.57 -7.27 -8.69
CA PRO A 75 21.92 -8.59 -8.18
C PRO A 75 22.34 -8.54 -6.71
N GLY A 76 21.76 -9.43 -5.92
CA GLY A 76 22.01 -9.48 -4.48
C GLY A 76 21.00 -8.71 -3.64
N ASP A 77 20.14 -7.89 -4.25
CA ASP A 77 19.07 -7.20 -3.54
C ASP A 77 18.01 -8.19 -3.05
N ILE A 78 17.40 -7.85 -1.93
CA ILE A 78 16.27 -8.58 -1.36
C ILE A 78 15.01 -7.76 -1.58
N VAL A 79 14.01 -8.36 -2.23
CA VAL A 79 12.71 -7.74 -2.44
C VAL A 79 11.68 -8.39 -1.52
N VAL A 80 10.99 -7.58 -0.73
CA VAL A 80 9.90 -8.03 0.15
C VAL A 80 8.58 -7.55 -0.43
N LEU A 81 7.68 -8.48 -0.70
CA LEU A 81 6.31 -8.21 -1.11
C LEU A 81 5.38 -8.41 0.08
N SER A 82 4.64 -7.37 0.42
CA SER A 82 3.81 -7.37 1.62
C SER A 82 2.48 -6.68 1.35
N GLY A 83 1.48 -7.03 2.14
CA GLY A 83 0.13 -6.50 2.02
C GLY A 83 -0.80 -7.42 1.24
N SER A 84 -1.97 -6.91 0.90
CA SER A 84 -2.97 -7.63 0.10
C SER A 84 -2.87 -7.24 -1.37
N LEU A 85 -3.43 -8.09 -2.22
CA LEU A 85 -3.53 -7.78 -3.63
C LEU A 85 -4.60 -6.72 -3.89
N PRO A 86 -4.35 -5.77 -4.80
CA PRO A 86 -5.36 -4.79 -5.17
C PRO A 86 -6.49 -5.41 -5.98
N VAL A 87 -7.59 -4.67 -6.04
CA VAL A 87 -8.72 -5.02 -6.93
C VAL A 87 -8.44 -4.46 -8.33
N PHE A 88 -8.63 -5.29 -9.35
CA PHE A 88 -8.49 -4.88 -10.76
C PHE A 88 -9.85 -4.74 -11.40
N PRO A 89 -10.00 -3.83 -12.37
CA PRO A 89 -11.23 -3.70 -13.12
C PRO A 89 -11.50 -4.93 -14.03
#